data_bc5ef27ab79163a8966aeaca8aac9829
#
_entry.id   bc5ef27ab79163a8966aeaca8aac9829
#
_cell.length_a   1.000
_cell.length_b   1.000
_cell.length_c   1.000
_cell.angle_alpha   90.00
_cell.angle_beta   90.00
_cell.angle_gamma   90.00
#
_symmetry.space_group_name_H-M   'P 1'
#
loop_
_entity.id
_entity.type
_entity.pdbx_description
1 polymer ?
#
loop_
_entity_poly.entity_id
_entity_poly.type
_entity_poly.pdbx_seq_one_letter_code
_entity_poly.pdbx_strand_id
1 'polypeptide(L)'
;MEGLVELLQSLSGQSQKLARRLVAYRGLLSDPVNNVHTRAKAIAELSGAIQAFPDSEVRQRLADWCRDESAAIEQSRAEFRFEFGRQLVAGLEGSGMTVKGQLPLLRVGLFTVRADFDAGSATIYWGPEIEKLKSGLNLAPAVLAATLKKWNERLRQKSVEPAKLAAKLHTAYRRLCGFKGLSEGTRVFLLDLLSELVLLMQPESFRLNPAQEKFVEYPRVRFSYDLYRLKQAGAFAVGDAQMKLHVANFDATTEKAKALWVPDNEEGDGTHYSYISFGK
;
A
#
# COMPACT_ATOMS: atom_id res chain seq x y z
N MET A 1 -45.88 10.04 -34.75
CA MET A 1 -44.61 10.60 -35.23
C MET A 1 -43.64 10.87 -34.08
N GLU A 2 -44.08 11.47 -32.95
CA GLU A 2 -43.22 11.68 -31.75
C GLU A 2 -42.57 10.41 -31.22
N GLY A 3 -43.29 9.31 -31.04
CA GLY A 3 -42.73 8.07 -30.56
C GLY A 3 -41.68 7.43 -31.51
N LEU A 4 -41.75 7.70 -32.81
CA LEU A 4 -40.72 7.26 -33.77
C LEU A 4 -39.47 8.15 -33.70
N VAL A 5 -39.62 9.43 -33.42
CA VAL A 5 -38.51 10.34 -33.23
C VAL A 5 -37.74 9.98 -31.94
N GLU A 6 -38.44 9.73 -30.85
CA GLU A 6 -37.85 9.28 -29.57
C GLU A 6 -37.13 7.94 -29.74
N LEU A 7 -37.70 6.98 -30.46
CA LEU A 7 -37.07 5.70 -30.74
C LEU A 7 -35.74 5.87 -31.51
N LEU A 8 -35.75 6.68 -32.57
CA LEU A 8 -34.57 6.97 -33.39
C LEU A 8 -33.48 7.72 -32.60
N GLN A 9 -33.89 8.69 -31.76
CA GLN A 9 -32.95 9.38 -30.87
C GLN A 9 -32.32 8.44 -29.84
N SER A 10 -33.12 7.56 -29.26
CA SER A 10 -32.60 6.53 -28.32
C SER A 10 -31.62 5.61 -29.01
N LEU A 11 -31.92 5.11 -30.22
CA LEU A 11 -31.03 4.27 -31.02
C LEU A 11 -29.72 4.99 -31.37
N SER A 12 -29.79 6.24 -31.80
CA SER A 12 -28.61 7.04 -32.08
C SER A 12 -27.73 7.21 -30.84
N GLY A 13 -28.34 7.52 -29.68
CA GLY A 13 -27.62 7.64 -28.40
C GLY A 13 -26.95 6.34 -27.96
N GLN A 14 -27.61 5.19 -28.12
CA GLN A 14 -27.05 3.88 -27.80
C GLN A 14 -25.86 3.53 -28.72
N SER A 15 -26.03 3.73 -30.04
CA SER A 15 -24.97 3.50 -31.03
C SER A 15 -23.74 4.35 -30.76
N GLN A 16 -23.90 5.65 -30.44
CA GLN A 16 -22.78 6.52 -30.09
C GLN A 16 -22.08 6.08 -28.82
N LYS A 17 -22.80 5.64 -27.80
CA LYS A 17 -22.20 5.12 -26.54
C LYS A 17 -21.38 3.86 -26.81
N LEU A 18 -21.89 2.92 -27.58
CA LEU A 18 -21.16 1.71 -27.97
C LEU A 18 -19.89 2.04 -28.77
N ALA A 19 -20.03 2.92 -29.79
CA ALA A 19 -18.89 3.33 -30.60
C ALA A 19 -17.76 3.97 -29.75
N ARG A 20 -18.11 4.84 -28.80
CA ARG A 20 -17.11 5.43 -27.87
C ARG A 20 -16.41 4.39 -27.02
N ARG A 21 -17.14 3.39 -26.51
CA ARG A 21 -16.57 2.28 -25.73
C ARG A 21 -15.63 1.41 -26.58
N LEU A 22 -15.99 1.12 -27.81
CA LEU A 22 -15.14 0.36 -28.76
C LEU A 22 -13.87 1.15 -29.12
N VAL A 23 -13.96 2.46 -29.32
CA VAL A 23 -12.79 3.31 -29.54
C VAL A 23 -11.87 3.33 -28.32
N ALA A 24 -12.43 3.43 -27.12
CA ALA A 24 -11.65 3.34 -25.87
C ALA A 24 -10.98 1.98 -25.73
N TYR A 25 -11.71 0.87 -26.04
CA TYR A 25 -11.16 -0.47 -26.03
C TYR A 25 -9.99 -0.64 -27.01
N ARG A 26 -10.10 -0.09 -28.22
CA ARG A 26 -9.01 -0.13 -29.22
C ARG A 26 -7.72 0.46 -28.66
N GLY A 27 -7.80 1.51 -27.85
CA GLY A 27 -6.64 2.09 -27.19
C GLY A 27 -5.90 1.13 -26.25
N LEU A 28 -6.62 0.16 -25.66
CA LEU A 28 -6.02 -0.84 -24.76
C LEU A 28 -5.22 -1.91 -25.52
N LEU A 29 -5.46 -2.07 -26.83
CA LEU A 29 -4.76 -3.04 -27.67
C LEU A 29 -3.33 -2.62 -28.03
N SER A 30 -2.92 -1.40 -27.74
CA SER A 30 -1.53 -0.96 -27.88
C SER A 30 -0.57 -1.74 -26.96
N ASP A 31 -1.05 -2.23 -25.82
CA ASP A 31 -0.31 -3.10 -24.90
C ASP A 31 -1.31 -4.14 -24.31
N PRO A 32 -1.63 -5.19 -25.08
CA PRO A 32 -2.73 -6.09 -24.74
C PRO A 32 -2.45 -6.93 -23.49
N VAL A 33 -1.20 -7.22 -23.18
CA VAL A 33 -0.80 -8.04 -22.03
C VAL A 33 -0.92 -7.21 -20.75
N ASN A 34 -0.33 -6.04 -20.68
CA ASN A 34 -0.40 -5.20 -19.47
C ASN A 34 -1.79 -4.61 -19.22
N ASN A 35 -2.62 -4.46 -20.26
CA ASN A 35 -4.00 -4.00 -20.15
C ASN A 35 -5.03 -5.13 -19.95
N VAL A 36 -4.60 -6.37 -19.75
CA VAL A 36 -5.46 -7.57 -19.71
C VAL A 36 -6.67 -7.43 -18.78
N HIS A 37 -6.47 -6.91 -17.58
CA HIS A 37 -7.56 -6.73 -16.60
C HIS A 37 -8.51 -5.58 -16.99
N THR A 38 -7.97 -4.49 -17.54
CA THR A 38 -8.78 -3.37 -18.06
C THR A 38 -9.59 -3.79 -19.27
N ARG A 39 -9.01 -4.61 -20.16
CA ARG A 39 -9.69 -5.21 -21.31
C ARG A 39 -10.83 -6.13 -20.86
N ALA A 40 -10.58 -7.02 -19.89
CA ALA A 40 -11.59 -7.92 -19.36
C ALA A 40 -12.80 -7.15 -18.78
N LYS A 41 -12.57 -6.10 -18.02
CA LYS A 41 -13.62 -5.23 -17.49
C LYS A 41 -14.39 -4.52 -18.61
N ALA A 42 -13.69 -3.97 -19.58
CA ALA A 42 -14.31 -3.28 -20.72
C ALA A 42 -15.17 -4.22 -21.56
N ILE A 43 -14.74 -5.47 -21.81
CA ILE A 43 -15.51 -6.49 -22.52
C ILE A 43 -16.76 -6.89 -21.73
N ALA A 44 -16.66 -7.06 -20.41
CA ALA A 44 -17.83 -7.35 -19.58
C ALA A 44 -18.88 -6.22 -19.64
N GLU A 45 -18.45 -4.95 -19.59
CA GLU A 45 -19.33 -3.77 -19.73
C GLU A 45 -19.92 -3.66 -21.13
N LEU A 46 -19.16 -3.96 -22.17
CA LEU A 46 -19.63 -3.99 -23.56
C LEU A 46 -20.67 -5.09 -23.76
N SER A 47 -20.42 -6.30 -23.28
CA SER A 47 -21.35 -7.43 -23.40
C SER A 47 -22.70 -7.10 -22.77
N GLY A 48 -22.73 -6.47 -21.59
CA GLY A 48 -23.98 -6.01 -20.96
C GLY A 48 -24.73 -4.96 -21.81
N ALA A 49 -23.99 -4.01 -22.39
CA ALA A 49 -24.60 -2.98 -23.24
C ALA A 49 -25.12 -3.51 -24.59
N ILE A 50 -24.45 -4.51 -25.16
CA ILE A 50 -24.82 -5.16 -26.42
C ILE A 50 -26.13 -5.92 -26.29
N GLN A 51 -26.38 -6.58 -25.17
CA GLN A 51 -27.64 -7.31 -24.95
C GLN A 51 -28.89 -6.44 -25.08
N ALA A 52 -28.79 -5.19 -24.70
CA ALA A 52 -29.88 -4.21 -24.79
C ALA A 52 -30.00 -3.54 -26.17
N PHE A 53 -29.11 -3.86 -27.14
CA PHE A 53 -29.10 -3.22 -28.44
C PHE A 53 -30.18 -3.84 -29.34
N PRO A 54 -31.05 -3.04 -29.95
CA PRO A 54 -32.26 -3.55 -30.60
C PRO A 54 -32.02 -4.24 -31.97
N ASP A 55 -31.00 -3.81 -32.72
CA ASP A 55 -30.63 -4.45 -33.98
C ASP A 55 -30.03 -5.83 -33.77
N SER A 56 -30.65 -6.86 -34.30
CA SER A 56 -30.27 -8.28 -34.08
C SER A 56 -28.96 -8.65 -34.80
N GLU A 57 -28.70 -8.11 -35.97
CA GLU A 57 -27.49 -8.42 -36.73
C GLU A 57 -26.28 -7.76 -36.09
N VAL A 58 -26.36 -6.46 -35.77
CA VAL A 58 -25.29 -5.73 -35.07
C VAL A 58 -25.02 -6.35 -33.72
N ARG A 59 -26.08 -6.69 -32.96
CA ARG A 59 -25.97 -7.36 -31.66
C ARG A 59 -25.20 -8.67 -31.77
N GLN A 60 -25.54 -9.53 -32.76
CA GLN A 60 -24.89 -10.82 -32.95
C GLN A 60 -23.41 -10.64 -33.29
N ARG A 61 -23.07 -9.79 -34.25
CA ARG A 61 -21.68 -9.51 -34.63
C ARG A 61 -20.84 -9.02 -33.48
N LEU A 62 -21.38 -8.10 -32.65
CA LEU A 62 -20.71 -7.58 -31.49
C LEU A 62 -20.55 -8.62 -30.38
N ALA A 63 -21.54 -9.50 -30.19
CA ALA A 63 -21.48 -10.59 -29.22
C ALA A 63 -20.42 -11.64 -29.63
N ASP A 64 -20.34 -11.99 -30.92
CA ASP A 64 -19.31 -12.90 -31.42
C ASP A 64 -17.92 -12.32 -31.25
N TRP A 65 -17.72 -11.03 -31.60
CA TRP A 65 -16.47 -10.35 -31.36
C TRP A 65 -16.10 -10.30 -29.86
N CYS A 66 -17.04 -10.02 -28.96
CA CYS A 66 -16.78 -10.04 -27.50
C CYS A 66 -16.36 -11.43 -27.02
N ARG A 67 -16.89 -12.51 -27.62
CA ARG A 67 -16.50 -13.88 -27.29
C ARG A 67 -15.05 -14.16 -27.69
N ASP A 68 -14.68 -13.78 -28.93
CA ASP A 68 -13.34 -13.96 -29.45
C ASP A 68 -12.31 -13.14 -28.63
N GLU A 69 -12.65 -11.89 -28.29
CA GLU A 69 -11.82 -11.07 -27.42
C GLU A 69 -11.68 -11.64 -26.01
N SER A 70 -12.74 -12.23 -25.45
CA SER A 70 -12.69 -12.90 -24.16
C SER A 70 -11.70 -14.07 -24.16
N ALA A 71 -11.68 -14.86 -25.22
CA ALA A 71 -10.71 -15.96 -25.38
C ALA A 71 -9.27 -15.42 -25.47
N ALA A 72 -9.05 -14.36 -26.25
CA ALA A 72 -7.74 -13.70 -26.34
C ALA A 72 -7.28 -13.10 -25.01
N ILE A 73 -8.20 -12.58 -24.20
CA ILE A 73 -7.91 -12.07 -22.86
C ILE A 73 -7.45 -13.19 -21.92
N GLU A 74 -8.08 -14.38 -21.95
CA GLU A 74 -7.66 -15.51 -21.11
C GLU A 74 -6.23 -15.97 -21.46
N GLN A 75 -5.88 -16.00 -22.74
CA GLN A 75 -4.50 -16.27 -23.16
C GLN A 75 -3.53 -15.18 -22.64
N SER A 76 -3.89 -13.92 -22.78
CA SER A 76 -3.08 -12.79 -22.28
C SER A 76 -2.90 -12.80 -20.75
N ARG A 77 -3.86 -13.34 -19.98
CA ARG A 77 -3.74 -13.48 -18.53
C ARG A 77 -2.62 -14.41 -18.10
N ALA A 78 -2.45 -15.54 -18.81
CA ALA A 78 -1.37 -16.49 -18.52
C ALA A 78 0.00 -15.84 -18.79
N GLU A 79 0.14 -15.16 -19.92
CA GLU A 79 1.34 -14.42 -20.29
C GLU A 79 1.64 -13.30 -19.29
N PHE A 80 0.63 -12.54 -18.90
CA PHE A 80 0.76 -11.45 -17.92
C PHE A 80 1.29 -11.95 -16.56
N ARG A 81 0.76 -13.07 -16.05
CA ARG A 81 1.25 -13.66 -14.79
C ARG A 81 2.74 -13.99 -14.86
N PHE A 82 3.18 -14.55 -15.98
CA PHE A 82 4.59 -14.91 -16.19
C PHE A 82 5.50 -13.64 -16.24
N GLU A 83 5.05 -12.62 -16.96
CA GLU A 83 5.81 -11.38 -17.18
C GLU A 83 5.77 -10.42 -15.98
N PHE A 84 4.74 -10.48 -15.15
CA PHE A 84 4.48 -9.53 -14.08
C PHE A 84 5.68 -9.36 -13.14
N GLY A 85 6.24 -10.46 -12.65
CA GLY A 85 7.38 -10.42 -11.72
C GLY A 85 8.60 -9.76 -12.36
N ARG A 86 8.91 -10.13 -13.61
CA ARG A 86 10.03 -9.58 -14.37
C ARG A 86 9.89 -8.07 -14.60
N GLN A 87 8.71 -7.63 -15.01
CA GLN A 87 8.43 -6.21 -15.25
C GLN A 87 8.43 -5.39 -13.96
N LEU A 88 7.96 -5.96 -12.84
CA LEU A 88 8.03 -5.29 -11.54
C LEU A 88 9.49 -5.10 -11.10
N VAL A 89 10.34 -6.12 -11.27
CA VAL A 89 11.78 -6.02 -10.98
C VAL A 89 12.43 -4.94 -11.84
N ALA A 90 12.20 -4.95 -13.16
CA ALA A 90 12.71 -3.93 -14.05
C ALA A 90 12.23 -2.52 -13.67
N GLY A 91 10.95 -2.38 -13.31
CA GLY A 91 10.40 -1.10 -12.85
C GLY A 91 11.01 -0.59 -11.54
N LEU A 92 11.65 -1.46 -10.75
CA LEU A 92 12.30 -1.11 -9.48
C LEU A 92 13.82 -0.91 -9.61
N GLU A 93 14.41 -1.10 -10.78
CA GLU A 93 15.83 -0.86 -11.02
C GLU A 93 16.24 0.54 -10.56
N GLY A 94 17.43 0.64 -9.98
CA GLY A 94 17.98 1.88 -9.45
C GLY A 94 17.36 2.39 -8.15
N SER A 95 16.31 1.71 -7.62
CA SER A 95 15.65 2.14 -6.37
C SER A 95 16.32 1.59 -5.10
N GLY A 96 17.24 0.63 -5.22
CA GLY A 96 17.84 -0.09 -4.09
C GLY A 96 16.90 -1.09 -3.40
N MET A 97 15.69 -1.32 -3.94
CA MET A 97 14.75 -2.29 -3.40
C MET A 97 14.93 -3.65 -4.11
N THR A 98 15.16 -4.71 -3.33
CA THR A 98 15.22 -6.09 -3.83
C THR A 98 13.83 -6.70 -3.87
N VAL A 99 13.56 -7.56 -4.84
CA VAL A 99 12.31 -8.33 -4.95
C VAL A 99 12.59 -9.78 -4.62
N LYS A 100 11.86 -10.36 -3.67
CA LYS A 100 11.96 -11.75 -3.22
C LYS A 100 10.58 -12.39 -3.11
N GLY A 101 10.54 -13.72 -3.05
CA GLY A 101 9.30 -14.48 -2.88
C GLY A 101 8.71 -14.96 -4.19
N GLN A 102 7.46 -15.44 -4.13
CA GLN A 102 6.73 -16.01 -5.25
C GLN A 102 5.34 -15.40 -5.33
N LEU A 103 4.84 -15.25 -6.55
CA LEU A 103 3.48 -14.80 -6.76
C LEU A 103 2.47 -15.77 -6.09
N PRO A 104 1.43 -15.24 -5.49
CA PRO A 104 0.93 -13.87 -5.56
C PRO A 104 1.54 -12.90 -4.52
N LEU A 105 2.51 -13.33 -3.72
CA LEU A 105 3.06 -12.55 -2.61
C LEU A 105 4.55 -12.24 -2.83
N LEU A 106 4.86 -10.99 -3.15
CA LEU A 106 6.23 -10.53 -3.36
C LEU A 106 6.69 -9.60 -2.25
N ARG A 107 7.86 -9.90 -1.67
CA ARG A 107 8.56 -8.98 -0.79
C ARG A 107 9.38 -8.01 -1.64
N VAL A 108 9.20 -6.72 -1.43
CA VAL A 108 9.91 -5.65 -2.13
C VAL A 108 10.57 -4.73 -1.11
N GLY A 109 11.82 -5.01 -0.77
CA GLY A 109 12.49 -4.34 0.34
C GLY A 109 11.65 -4.43 1.63
N LEU A 110 11.33 -3.29 2.23
CA LEU A 110 10.52 -3.19 3.46
C LEU A 110 9.01 -3.39 3.23
N PHE A 111 8.57 -3.62 2.00
CA PHE A 111 7.16 -3.74 1.64
C PHE A 111 6.82 -5.16 1.21
N THR A 112 5.52 -5.47 1.24
CA THR A 112 4.96 -6.66 0.60
C THR A 112 3.88 -6.24 -0.40
N VAL A 113 3.95 -6.80 -1.60
CA VAL A 113 2.93 -6.69 -2.64
C VAL A 113 2.15 -7.98 -2.70
N ARG A 114 0.86 -7.92 -2.43
CA ARG A 114 -0.08 -9.02 -2.69
C ARG A 114 -0.80 -8.73 -3.99
N ALA A 115 -0.57 -9.56 -5.00
CA ALA A 115 -1.21 -9.49 -6.30
C ALA A 115 -2.47 -10.36 -6.32
N ASP A 116 -3.58 -9.80 -6.74
CA ASP A 116 -4.81 -10.53 -7.02
C ASP A 116 -5.03 -10.52 -8.54
N PHE A 117 -4.65 -11.62 -9.18
CA PHE A 117 -4.72 -11.74 -10.63
C PHE A 117 -6.15 -11.92 -11.13
N ASP A 118 -7.06 -12.42 -10.30
CA ASP A 118 -8.45 -12.62 -10.69
C ASP A 118 -9.21 -11.27 -10.64
N ALA A 119 -8.98 -10.49 -9.58
CA ALA A 119 -9.54 -9.14 -9.47
C ALA A 119 -8.77 -8.07 -10.26
N GLY A 120 -7.59 -8.38 -10.82
CA GLY A 120 -6.74 -7.39 -11.49
C GLY A 120 -6.25 -6.28 -10.57
N SER A 121 -6.06 -6.59 -9.30
CA SER A 121 -5.73 -5.61 -8.28
C SER A 121 -4.53 -6.02 -7.42
N ALA A 122 -3.91 -5.05 -6.75
CA ALA A 122 -2.86 -5.32 -5.79
C ALA A 122 -3.06 -4.53 -4.50
N THR A 123 -2.49 -5.07 -3.43
CA THR A 123 -2.40 -4.40 -2.13
C THR A 123 -0.94 -4.32 -1.72
N ILE A 124 -0.52 -3.13 -1.26
CA ILE A 124 0.81 -2.90 -0.71
C ILE A 124 0.70 -2.86 0.81
N TYR A 125 1.60 -3.59 1.48
CA TYR A 125 1.72 -3.64 2.93
C TYR A 125 3.11 -3.18 3.36
N TRP A 126 3.20 -2.70 4.58
CA TRP A 126 4.42 -2.54 5.35
C TRP A 126 4.80 -3.88 5.98
N GLY A 127 6.07 -4.26 5.88
CA GLY A 127 6.58 -5.52 6.41
C GLY A 127 5.89 -6.74 5.80
N PRO A 128 5.92 -7.90 6.49
CA PRO A 128 5.26 -9.13 6.07
C PRO A 128 3.74 -9.03 6.31
N GLU A 129 3.06 -8.17 5.51
CA GLU A 129 1.62 -7.88 5.59
C GLU A 129 1.13 -7.33 6.94
N ILE A 130 2.02 -6.62 7.67
CA ILE A 130 1.72 -6.09 9.01
C ILE A 130 0.70 -4.96 8.95
N GLU A 131 0.99 -3.91 8.17
CA GLU A 131 0.11 -2.75 8.01
C GLU A 131 -0.22 -2.52 6.55
N LYS A 132 -1.51 -2.46 6.25
CA LYS A 132 -1.99 -2.16 4.90
C LYS A 132 -1.73 -0.68 4.58
N LEU A 133 -0.92 -0.42 3.56
CA LEU A 133 -0.59 0.93 3.10
C LEU A 133 -1.55 1.42 2.02
N LYS A 134 -1.83 0.57 1.05
CA LYS A 134 -2.74 0.90 -0.05
C LYS A 134 -3.32 -0.37 -0.66
N SER A 135 -4.61 -0.38 -0.93
CA SER A 135 -5.34 -1.48 -1.58
C SER A 135 -6.04 -1.00 -2.84
N GLY A 136 -6.50 -1.95 -3.67
CA GLY A 136 -7.24 -1.64 -4.89
C GLY A 136 -6.40 -0.93 -5.95
N LEU A 137 -5.08 -1.11 -5.91
CA LEU A 137 -4.20 -0.62 -6.97
C LEU A 137 -4.42 -1.45 -8.23
N ASN A 138 -4.37 -0.80 -9.38
CA ASN A 138 -4.32 -1.52 -10.65
C ASN A 138 -3.11 -2.45 -10.64
N LEU A 139 -3.30 -3.71 -11.05
CA LEU A 139 -2.26 -4.73 -11.16
C LEU A 139 -1.38 -4.47 -12.39
N ALA A 140 -0.82 -3.27 -12.48
CA ALA A 140 0.12 -2.87 -13.52
C ALA A 140 1.52 -2.72 -12.89
N PRO A 141 2.56 -3.46 -13.34
CA PRO A 141 3.89 -3.44 -12.75
C PRO A 141 4.47 -2.03 -12.60
N ALA A 142 4.31 -1.18 -13.62
CA ALA A 142 4.79 0.20 -13.60
C ALA A 142 4.12 1.06 -12.51
N VAL A 143 2.79 0.90 -12.33
CA VAL A 143 2.03 1.62 -11.28
C VAL A 143 2.47 1.19 -9.90
N LEU A 144 2.69 -0.12 -9.70
CA LEU A 144 3.15 -0.67 -8.43
C LEU A 144 4.58 -0.22 -8.13
N ALA A 145 5.50 -0.30 -9.09
CA ALA A 145 6.88 0.17 -8.93
C ALA A 145 6.92 1.66 -8.57
N ALA A 146 6.18 2.51 -9.29
CA ALA A 146 6.11 3.94 -8.99
C ALA A 146 5.54 4.21 -7.58
N THR A 147 4.50 3.45 -7.18
CA THR A 147 3.89 3.59 -5.85
C THR A 147 4.87 3.18 -4.75
N LEU A 148 5.59 2.07 -4.92
CA LEU A 148 6.60 1.59 -3.97
C LEU A 148 7.76 2.57 -3.84
N LYS A 149 8.29 3.09 -4.96
CA LYS A 149 9.34 4.12 -4.96
C LYS A 149 8.90 5.36 -4.17
N LYS A 150 7.67 5.83 -4.41
CA LYS A 150 7.10 6.99 -3.70
C LYS A 150 6.97 6.74 -2.20
N TRP A 151 6.54 5.54 -1.77
CA TRP A 151 6.46 5.19 -0.35
C TRP A 151 7.85 5.12 0.29
N ASN A 152 8.82 4.48 -0.36
CA ASN A 152 10.19 4.36 0.12
C ASN A 152 10.83 5.74 0.30
N GLU A 153 10.69 6.60 -0.71
CA GLU A 153 11.19 7.98 -0.67
C GLU A 153 10.53 8.79 0.46
N ARG A 154 9.20 8.72 0.58
CA ARG A 154 8.47 9.42 1.65
C ARG A 154 8.91 8.99 3.06
N LEU A 155 9.21 7.72 3.27
CA LEU A 155 9.73 7.22 4.54
C LEU A 155 11.12 7.79 4.82
N ARG A 156 12.00 7.78 3.82
CA ARG A 156 13.39 8.29 3.94
C ARG A 156 13.44 9.80 4.19
N GLN A 157 12.71 10.58 3.40
CA GLN A 157 12.74 12.06 3.48
C GLN A 157 12.20 12.62 4.80
N LYS A 158 11.20 11.98 5.38
CA LYS A 158 10.55 12.44 6.61
C LYS A 158 11.11 11.78 7.88
N SER A 159 12.15 10.97 7.78
CA SER A 159 12.72 10.26 8.91
C SER A 159 13.33 11.21 9.95
N VAL A 160 13.09 10.93 11.22
CA VAL A 160 13.66 11.67 12.32
C VAL A 160 15.12 11.27 12.51
N GLU A 161 15.96 12.23 12.87
CA GLU A 161 17.35 11.96 13.18
C GLU A 161 17.43 11.04 14.43
N PRO A 162 18.21 9.92 14.37
CA PRO A 162 18.17 8.87 15.40
C PRO A 162 18.41 9.34 16.83
N ALA A 163 19.39 10.22 17.08
CA ALA A 163 19.67 10.73 18.41
C ALA A 163 18.54 11.62 18.94
N LYS A 164 17.92 12.42 18.07
CA LYS A 164 16.73 13.22 18.44
C LYS A 164 15.52 12.34 18.74
N LEU A 165 15.36 11.25 17.99
CA LEU A 165 14.30 10.28 18.28
C LEU A 165 14.52 9.62 19.64
N ALA A 166 15.74 9.15 19.94
CA ALA A 166 16.08 8.55 21.23
C ALA A 166 15.78 9.48 22.41
N ALA A 167 16.17 10.75 22.31
CA ALA A 167 15.88 11.77 23.33
C ALA A 167 14.38 12.00 23.53
N LYS A 168 13.59 12.06 22.44
CA LYS A 168 12.13 12.18 22.52
C LYS A 168 11.46 10.91 23.08
N LEU A 169 11.96 9.73 22.73
CA LEU A 169 11.49 8.46 23.31
C LEU A 169 11.74 8.42 24.82
N HIS A 170 12.94 8.84 25.28
CA HIS A 170 13.23 8.91 26.70
C HIS A 170 12.31 9.90 27.43
N THR A 171 12.05 11.06 26.84
CA THR A 171 11.11 12.05 27.40
C THR A 171 9.68 11.49 27.47
N ALA A 172 9.20 10.82 26.40
CA ALA A 172 7.89 10.16 26.38
C ALA A 172 7.81 9.05 27.44
N TYR A 173 8.86 8.24 27.55
CA TYR A 173 8.96 7.18 28.55
C TYR A 173 8.84 7.71 29.99
N ARG A 174 9.58 8.74 30.33
CA ARG A 174 9.52 9.37 31.66
C ARG A 174 8.14 9.93 31.97
N ARG A 175 7.49 10.59 31.00
CA ARG A 175 6.11 11.07 31.14
C ARG A 175 5.13 9.91 31.41
N LEU A 176 5.23 8.84 30.62
CA LEU A 176 4.37 7.68 30.77
C LEU A 176 4.59 6.97 32.10
N CYS A 177 5.83 6.82 32.56
CA CYS A 177 6.15 6.27 33.88
C CYS A 177 5.55 7.17 34.99
N GLY A 178 5.75 8.47 34.93
CA GLY A 178 5.16 9.40 35.89
C GLY A 178 3.64 9.33 35.95
N PHE A 179 2.98 9.30 34.78
CA PHE A 179 1.53 9.19 34.69
C PHE A 179 0.97 7.86 35.26
N LYS A 180 1.69 6.76 35.04
CA LYS A 180 1.31 5.42 35.53
C LYS A 180 1.85 5.10 36.93
N GLY A 181 2.58 5.98 37.58
CA GLY A 181 3.22 5.72 38.87
C GLY A 181 4.30 4.64 38.85
N LEU A 182 5.00 4.48 37.71
CA LEU A 182 6.03 3.47 37.52
C LEU A 182 7.42 4.05 37.75
N SER A 183 8.33 3.24 38.33
CA SER A 183 9.73 3.61 38.48
C SER A 183 10.51 3.52 37.15
N GLU A 184 11.58 4.32 37.03
CA GLU A 184 12.52 4.19 35.91
C GLU A 184 13.09 2.76 35.82
N GLY A 185 13.33 2.26 34.60
CA GLY A 185 13.72 0.86 34.34
C GLY A 185 12.55 -0.08 34.08
N THR A 186 11.32 0.30 34.46
CA THR A 186 10.12 -0.53 34.22
C THR A 186 9.82 -0.61 32.71
N ARG A 187 9.39 -1.78 32.26
CA ARG A 187 8.94 -1.99 30.88
C ARG A 187 7.57 -1.36 30.66
N VAL A 188 7.45 -0.50 29.66
CA VAL A 188 6.16 0.07 29.22
C VAL A 188 5.84 -0.42 27.83
N PHE A 189 4.55 -0.51 27.50
CA PHE A 189 4.13 -0.89 26.14
C PHE A 189 4.62 0.14 25.12
N LEU A 190 5.24 -0.35 24.07
CA LEU A 190 5.82 0.48 23.01
C LEU A 190 4.74 1.32 22.29
N LEU A 191 3.53 0.79 22.19
CA LEU A 191 2.41 1.50 21.55
C LEU A 191 1.74 2.53 22.47
N ASP A 192 1.76 2.32 23.80
CA ASP A 192 1.37 3.37 24.74
C ASP A 192 2.35 4.55 24.65
N LEU A 193 3.64 4.23 24.52
CA LEU A 193 4.68 5.24 24.34
C LEU A 193 4.51 6.03 23.04
N LEU A 194 4.05 5.38 21.96
CA LEU A 194 3.79 6.07 20.69
C LEU A 194 2.77 7.21 20.86
N SER A 195 1.74 7.04 21.66
CA SER A 195 0.74 8.08 21.94
C SER A 195 1.37 9.32 22.57
N GLU A 196 2.24 9.15 23.56
CA GLU A 196 3.01 10.25 24.17
C GLU A 196 4.01 10.87 23.19
N LEU A 197 4.69 10.03 22.40
CA LEU A 197 5.65 10.48 21.41
C LEU A 197 5.00 11.36 20.34
N VAL A 198 3.81 11.00 19.87
CA VAL A 198 3.06 11.78 18.86
C VAL A 198 2.89 13.24 19.33
N LEU A 199 2.59 13.46 20.61
CA LEU A 199 2.45 14.81 21.17
C LEU A 199 3.80 15.57 21.22
N LEU A 200 4.89 14.87 21.50
CA LEU A 200 6.24 15.45 21.48
C LEU A 200 6.77 15.74 20.07
N MET A 201 6.20 15.09 19.05
CA MET A 201 6.54 15.32 17.64
C MET A 201 5.82 16.54 17.05
N GLN A 202 4.79 17.06 17.73
CA GLN A 202 4.02 18.18 17.19
C GLN A 202 4.86 19.47 17.09
N PRO A 203 4.64 20.27 16.03
CA PRO A 203 5.28 21.59 15.88
C PRO A 203 4.77 22.56 16.94
N GLU A 204 5.52 23.63 17.15
CA GLU A 204 5.16 24.69 18.09
C GLU A 204 3.80 25.31 17.77
N SER A 205 3.49 25.50 16.49
CA SER A 205 2.21 26.03 16.03
C SER A 205 1.00 25.20 16.50
N PHE A 206 1.14 23.87 16.59
CA PHE A 206 0.12 23.00 17.16
C PHE A 206 0.06 23.13 18.67
N ARG A 207 1.20 23.23 19.36
CA ARG A 207 1.23 23.35 20.84
C ARG A 207 0.62 24.65 21.35
N LEU A 208 0.81 25.75 20.59
CA LEU A 208 0.22 27.04 20.92
C LEU A 208 -1.28 27.11 20.63
N ASN A 209 -1.74 26.44 19.59
CA ASN A 209 -3.14 26.39 19.20
C ASN A 209 -3.44 25.02 18.58
N PRO A 210 -3.88 24.01 19.39
CA PRO A 210 -4.14 22.66 18.93
C PRO A 210 -5.38 22.63 18.02
N ALA A 211 -5.13 22.70 16.73
CA ALA A 211 -6.15 22.60 15.69
C ALA A 211 -5.80 21.47 14.73
N GLN A 212 -6.82 20.82 14.16
CA GLN A 212 -6.65 19.64 13.33
C GLN A 212 -5.70 19.88 12.13
N GLU A 213 -5.80 21.04 11.49
CA GLU A 213 -4.98 21.44 10.34
C GLU A 213 -3.50 21.63 10.69
N LYS A 214 -3.16 21.79 11.96
CA LYS A 214 -1.79 21.93 12.45
C LYS A 214 -1.19 20.63 12.96
N PHE A 215 -2.01 19.60 13.09
CA PHE A 215 -1.58 18.29 13.57
C PHE A 215 -0.73 17.59 12.50
N VAL A 216 0.46 17.15 12.89
CA VAL A 216 1.36 16.37 12.05
C VAL A 216 1.23 14.89 12.40
N GLU A 217 0.78 14.10 11.44
CA GLU A 217 0.64 12.65 11.60
C GLU A 217 1.99 11.96 11.82
N TYR A 218 2.00 11.05 12.78
CA TYR A 218 3.12 10.16 13.04
C TYR A 218 2.63 8.72 13.20
N PRO A 219 2.27 8.06 12.08
CA PRO A 219 1.65 6.75 12.08
C PRO A 219 2.64 5.63 12.47
N ARG A 220 2.12 4.46 12.86
CA ARG A 220 2.88 3.26 13.24
C ARG A 220 3.98 2.88 12.26
N VAL A 221 3.69 2.94 10.96
CA VAL A 221 4.67 2.65 9.89
C VAL A 221 5.87 3.58 9.97
N ARG A 222 5.61 4.87 10.23
CA ARG A 222 6.66 5.86 10.41
C ARG A 222 7.48 5.57 11.65
N PHE A 223 6.83 5.32 12.76
CA PHE A 223 7.48 4.95 14.02
C PHE A 223 8.32 3.70 13.88
N SER A 224 7.79 2.65 13.23
CA SER A 224 8.51 1.43 12.91
C SER A 224 9.79 1.70 12.11
N TYR A 225 9.69 2.51 11.05
CA TYR A 225 10.83 2.88 10.22
C TYR A 225 11.87 3.73 10.96
N ASP A 226 11.44 4.70 11.75
CA ASP A 226 12.35 5.55 12.53
C ASP A 226 13.06 4.75 13.64
N LEU A 227 12.39 3.77 14.27
CA LEU A 227 13.03 2.82 15.19
C LEU A 227 14.05 1.92 14.48
N TYR A 228 13.74 1.46 13.26
CA TYR A 228 14.71 0.74 12.44
C TYR A 228 15.98 1.58 12.22
N ARG A 229 15.83 2.83 11.81
CA ARG A 229 16.97 3.74 11.62
C ARG A 229 17.74 3.99 12.90
N LEU A 230 17.05 4.12 14.04
CA LEU A 230 17.67 4.26 15.35
C LEU A 230 18.50 3.01 15.71
N LYS A 231 17.96 1.82 15.45
CA LYS A 231 18.71 0.53 15.62
C LYS A 231 19.95 0.49 14.73
N GLN A 232 19.83 0.83 13.47
CA GLN A 232 20.96 0.85 12.53
C GLN A 232 22.07 1.82 12.96
N ALA A 233 21.69 2.96 13.53
CA ALA A 233 22.64 3.94 14.05
C ALA A 233 23.22 3.59 15.41
N GLY A 234 22.73 2.54 16.09
CA GLY A 234 23.15 2.20 17.46
C GLY A 234 22.82 3.28 18.50
N ALA A 235 21.85 4.16 18.20
CA ALA A 235 21.54 5.34 19.01
C ALA A 235 20.65 4.99 20.23
N PHE A 236 21.11 4.07 21.07
CA PHE A 236 20.36 3.59 22.24
C PHE A 236 20.64 4.38 23.53
N ALA A 237 21.69 5.20 23.57
CA ALA A 237 22.08 5.96 24.75
C ALA A 237 21.45 7.37 24.75
N VAL A 238 20.94 7.80 25.89
CA VAL A 238 20.44 9.17 26.14
C VAL A 238 20.94 9.63 27.50
N GLY A 239 22.01 10.41 27.52
CA GLY A 239 22.74 10.71 28.76
C GLY A 239 23.24 9.39 29.39
N ASP A 240 22.96 9.19 30.68
CA ASP A 240 23.31 7.97 31.41
C ASP A 240 22.30 6.81 31.23
N ALA A 241 21.20 7.05 30.52
CA ALA A 241 20.16 6.07 30.33
C ALA A 241 20.36 5.28 29.01
N GLN A 242 20.20 3.97 29.09
CA GLN A 242 20.28 3.05 27.96
C GLN A 242 18.89 2.54 27.58
N MET A 243 18.48 2.74 26.32
CA MET A 243 17.23 2.24 25.78
C MET A 243 17.32 0.75 25.48
N LYS A 244 16.29 -0.01 25.83
CA LYS A 244 16.15 -1.41 25.50
C LYS A 244 14.76 -1.71 24.91
N LEU A 245 14.73 -2.29 23.72
CA LEU A 245 13.52 -2.84 23.10
C LEU A 245 13.37 -4.31 23.50
N HIS A 246 12.16 -4.70 23.88
CA HIS A 246 11.87 -6.06 24.30
C HIS A 246 11.00 -6.77 23.28
N VAL A 247 11.48 -7.91 22.80
CA VAL A 247 10.81 -8.74 21.79
C VAL A 247 9.44 -9.18 22.29
N ALA A 248 8.46 -9.16 21.42
CA ALA A 248 7.12 -9.64 21.68
C ALA A 248 7.09 -11.15 21.83
N ASN A 249 6.28 -11.68 22.74
CA ASN A 249 5.96 -13.10 22.73
C ASN A 249 5.01 -13.43 21.56
N PHE A 250 4.82 -14.72 21.28
CA PHE A 250 4.01 -15.19 20.16
C PHE A 250 2.58 -14.62 20.22
N ASP A 251 1.93 -14.67 21.37
CA ASP A 251 0.54 -14.19 21.53
C ASP A 251 0.41 -12.68 21.24
N ALA A 252 1.40 -11.90 21.65
CA ALA A 252 1.41 -10.46 21.38
C ALA A 252 1.59 -10.13 19.88
N THR A 253 2.22 -11.00 19.10
CA THR A 253 2.42 -10.77 17.65
C THR A 253 1.13 -10.89 16.85
N THR A 254 0.13 -11.61 17.34
CA THR A 254 -1.17 -11.78 16.68
C THR A 254 -2.09 -10.56 16.84
N GLU A 255 -1.82 -9.71 17.83
CA GLU A 255 -2.62 -8.53 18.13
C GLU A 255 -1.86 -7.24 17.80
N LYS A 256 -2.35 -6.48 16.80
CA LYS A 256 -1.73 -5.20 16.39
C LYS A 256 -1.55 -4.20 17.55
N ALA A 257 -2.42 -4.24 18.55
CA ALA A 257 -2.36 -3.36 19.72
C ALA A 257 -1.22 -3.71 20.68
N LYS A 258 -0.63 -4.91 20.61
CA LYS A 258 0.35 -5.40 21.57
C LYS A 258 1.78 -5.44 21.07
N ALA A 259 1.99 -5.35 19.76
CA ALA A 259 3.33 -5.40 19.19
C ALA A 259 3.48 -4.46 17.98
N LEU A 260 4.69 -3.96 17.81
CA LEU A 260 5.14 -3.21 16.65
C LEU A 260 6.21 -4.01 15.92
N TRP A 261 5.98 -4.27 14.64
CA TRP A 261 7.01 -4.82 13.78
C TRP A 261 8.03 -3.74 13.41
N VAL A 262 9.31 -4.02 13.54
CA VAL A 262 10.42 -3.13 13.21
C VAL A 262 11.39 -3.89 12.31
N PRO A 263 11.79 -3.33 11.15
CA PRO A 263 12.78 -3.96 10.30
C PRO A 263 14.11 -4.20 11.01
N ASP A 264 14.82 -5.25 10.60
CA ASP A 264 16.19 -5.52 11.00
C ASP A 264 17.18 -5.19 9.88
N ASN A 265 16.70 -5.25 8.61
CA ASN A 265 17.49 -4.93 7.42
C ASN A 265 16.59 -4.33 6.31
N GLU A 266 17.21 -3.87 5.22
CA GLU A 266 16.52 -3.32 4.03
C GLU A 266 15.85 -4.42 3.18
N GLU A 267 16.08 -5.69 3.48
CA GLU A 267 15.50 -6.84 2.76
C GLU A 267 14.11 -7.23 3.29
N GLY A 268 13.70 -6.60 4.39
CA GLY A 268 12.38 -6.77 4.99
C GLY A 268 12.29 -7.86 6.04
N ASP A 269 13.42 -8.38 6.54
CA ASP A 269 13.41 -9.12 7.79
C ASP A 269 13.16 -8.16 8.94
N GLY A 270 12.53 -8.63 10.01
CA GLY A 270 12.18 -7.75 11.12
C GLY A 270 11.67 -8.51 12.34
N THR A 271 11.68 -7.80 13.43
CA THR A 271 11.33 -8.32 14.76
C THR A 271 10.14 -7.56 15.33
N HIS A 272 9.23 -8.26 16.00
CA HIS A 272 8.13 -7.65 16.73
C HIS A 272 8.59 -7.27 18.15
N TYR A 273 8.32 -6.03 18.55
CA TYR A 273 8.60 -5.53 19.89
C TYR A 273 7.30 -5.12 20.60
N SER A 274 7.15 -5.53 21.87
CA SER A 274 6.00 -5.16 22.70
C SER A 274 6.33 -4.06 23.71
N TYR A 275 7.56 -4.06 24.25
CA TYR A 275 7.89 -3.14 25.32
C TYR A 275 9.19 -2.38 25.04
N ILE A 276 9.33 -1.27 25.73
CA ILE A 276 10.54 -0.46 25.80
C ILE A 276 10.85 -0.15 27.26
N SER A 277 12.11 -0.08 27.62
CA SER A 277 12.56 0.44 28.91
C SER A 277 13.82 1.28 28.73
N PHE A 278 14.05 2.16 29.70
CA PHE A 278 15.28 2.92 29.85
C PHE A 278 15.84 2.64 31.24
N GLY A 279 17.10 2.25 31.34
CA GLY A 279 17.80 1.97 32.59
C GLY A 279 19.26 2.42 32.50
N LYS A 280 19.95 2.45 33.62
CA LYS A 280 21.39 2.68 33.68
C LYS A 280 22.17 1.51 33.11
#